data_c1f58d0d210e89b9d8e0ee21d2382e22
#
_entry.id   c1f58d0d210e89b9d8e0ee21d2382e22
#
_cell.length_a   1.000
_cell.length_b   1.000
_cell.length_c   1.000
_cell.angle_alpha   90.00
_cell.angle_beta   90.00
_cell.angle_gamma   90.00
#
_symmetry.space_group_name_H-M   'P 1'
#
loop_
_entity.id
_entity.type
_entity.pdbx_description
1 polymer ?
#
loop_
_entity_poly.entity_id
_entity_poly.type
_entity_poly.pdbx_seq_one_letter_code
_entity_poly.pdbx_strand_id
1 'polypeptide(L)' 'MKEIKRILIANRGEIALRALRTIQEMGKEAVVVHSTADNDALYVRYADASICMG' A
#
# COMPACT_ATOMS: atom_id res chain seq x y z
N MET A 1 -0.23 -3.81 -24.91
CA MET A 1 0.18 -3.01 -23.75
C MET A 1 -0.27 -3.73 -22.48
N LYS A 2 0.62 -3.87 -21.52
CA LYS A 2 0.28 -4.54 -20.26
C LYS A 2 -0.38 -3.56 -19.31
N GLU A 3 -1.48 -3.98 -18.74
CA GLU A 3 -2.12 -3.22 -17.67
C GLU A 3 -1.34 -3.34 -16.38
N ILE A 4 -1.16 -2.22 -15.69
CA ILE A 4 -0.58 -2.23 -14.37
C ILE A 4 -1.73 -2.49 -13.39
N LYS A 5 -1.73 -3.66 -12.78
CA LYS A 5 -2.78 -4.06 -11.84
C LYS A 5 -2.37 -3.89 -10.39
N ARG A 6 -1.08 -3.83 -10.13
CA ARG A 6 -0.53 -3.80 -8.78
C ARG A 6 0.52 -2.72 -8.69
N ILE A 7 0.40 -1.88 -7.66
CA ILE A 7 1.30 -0.74 -7.47
C ILE A 7 1.89 -0.82 -6.08
N LEU A 8 3.20 -0.69 -6.00
CA LEU A 8 3.93 -0.72 -4.73
C LEU A 8 4.02 0.68 -4.14
N ILE A 9 3.72 0.79 -2.86
CA ILE A 9 3.80 2.04 -2.11
C ILE A 9 4.91 1.90 -1.08
N ALA A 10 5.93 2.74 -1.19
CA ALA A 10 7.06 2.74 -0.26
C ALA A 10 6.98 3.89 0.75
N ASN A 11 5.88 4.61 0.79
CA ASN A 11 5.66 5.73 1.71
C ASN A 11 5.05 5.21 3.01
N ARG A 12 5.05 6.08 4.03
CA ARG A 12 4.54 5.75 5.36
C ARG A 12 3.41 6.70 5.75
N GLY A 13 2.63 6.28 6.74
CA GLY A 13 1.64 7.11 7.38
C GLY A 13 0.55 7.60 6.45
N GLU A 14 0.17 8.85 6.62
CA GLU A 14 -0.95 9.44 5.90
C GLU A 14 -0.72 9.51 4.39
N ILE A 15 0.51 9.75 3.98
CA ILE A 15 0.85 9.78 2.55
C ILE A 15 0.60 8.41 1.92
N ALA A 16 1.02 7.36 2.61
CA ALA A 16 0.80 5.99 2.13
C ALA A 16 -0.69 5.69 2.06
N LEU A 17 -1.45 6.11 3.06
CA LEU A 17 -2.89 5.86 3.09
C LEU A 17 -3.61 6.56 1.94
N ARG A 18 -3.23 7.79 1.64
CA ARG A 18 -3.82 8.53 0.52
C ARG A 18 -3.51 7.89 -0.81
N ALA A 19 -2.26 7.49 -1.02
CA ALA A 19 -1.85 6.81 -2.25
C ALA A 19 -2.60 5.49 -2.41
N LEU A 20 -2.72 4.76 -1.32
CA LEU A 20 -3.44 3.48 -1.27
C LEU A 20 -4.88 3.65 -1.74
N ARG A 21 -5.58 4.63 -1.20
CA ARG A 21 -6.97 4.87 -1.54
C ARG A 21 -7.13 5.25 -3.00
N THR A 22 -6.25 6.11 -3.51
CA THR A 22 -6.28 6.50 -4.91
C THR A 22 -6.10 5.29 -5.83
N ILE A 23 -5.14 4.44 -5.50
CA ILE A 23 -4.86 3.24 -6.28
C ILE A 23 -6.07 2.32 -6.31
N GLN A 24 -6.70 2.11 -5.16
CA GLN A 24 -7.87 1.24 -5.06
C GLN A 24 -9.08 1.82 -5.79
N GLU A 25 -9.24 3.15 -5.76
CA GLU A 25 -10.29 3.81 -6.52
C GLU A 25 -10.12 3.63 -8.03
N MET A 26 -8.88 3.46 -8.48
CA MET A 26 -8.59 3.20 -9.89
C MET A 26 -8.82 1.73 -10.27
N GLY A 27 -9.25 0.92 -9.32
CA GLY A 27 -9.47 -0.50 -9.57
C GLY A 27 -8.20 -1.33 -9.60
N LYS A 28 -7.13 -0.82 -9.01
CA LYS A 28 -5.85 -1.52 -8.98
C LYS A 28 -5.53 -1.99 -7.56
N GLU A 29 -4.61 -2.93 -7.45
CA GLU A 29 -4.18 -3.43 -6.16
C GLU A 29 -3.03 -2.60 -5.61
N ALA A 30 -3.10 -2.30 -4.32
CA ALA A 30 -2.05 -1.55 -3.63
C ALA A 30 -1.27 -2.49 -2.73
N VAL A 31 0.05 -2.51 -2.90
CA VAL A 31 0.96 -3.28 -2.08
C VAL A 31 1.82 -2.29 -1.31
N VAL A 32 1.85 -2.41 0.01
CA VAL A 32 2.64 -1.50 0.84
C VAL A 32 3.83 -2.22 1.44
N VAL A 33 4.91 -1.45 1.63
CA VAL A 33 6.10 -1.92 2.32
C VAL A 33 6.13 -1.21 3.67
N HIS A 34 6.40 -1.93 4.73
CA HIS A 34 6.40 -1.34 6.07
C HIS A 34 7.44 -1.98 6.98
N SER A 35 7.79 -1.27 8.05
CA SER A 35 8.65 -1.82 9.09
C SER A 35 7.82 -2.64 10.08
N THR A 36 8.50 -3.40 10.93
CA THR A 36 7.81 -4.15 11.98
C THR A 36 7.00 -3.23 12.90
N ALA A 37 7.51 -2.03 13.17
CA ALA A 37 6.83 -1.08 14.03
C ALA A 37 5.50 -0.61 13.46
N ASP A 38 5.32 -0.68 12.14
CA ASP A 38 4.12 -0.21 11.47
C ASP A 38 3.13 -1.32 11.14
N ASN A 39 3.30 -2.52 11.69
CA ASN A 39 2.43 -3.66 11.40
C ASN A 39 0.94 -3.33 11.59
N ASP A 40 0.60 -2.52 12.57
CA ASP A 40 -0.78 -2.18 12.89
C ASP A 40 -1.23 -0.84 12.29
N ALA A 41 -0.41 -0.22 11.47
CA ALA A 41 -0.78 1.05 10.85
C ALA A 41 -1.95 0.87 9.89
N LEU A 42 -2.78 1.91 9.77
CA LEU A 42 -3.97 1.84 8.93
C LEU A 42 -3.64 1.55 7.47
N TYR A 43 -2.58 2.16 6.94
CA TYR A 43 -2.24 1.94 5.55
C TYR A 43 -1.84 0.49 5.28
N VAL A 44 -1.27 -0.19 6.27
CA VAL A 44 -0.93 -1.61 6.16
C VAL A 44 -2.20 -2.45 6.16
N ARG A 45 -3.13 -2.13 7.03
CA ARG A 45 -4.37 -2.90 7.20
C ARG A 45 -5.30 -2.79 6.00
N TYR A 46 -5.32 -1.65 5.33
CA TYR A 46 -6.19 -1.43 4.18
C TYR A 46 -5.57 -1.80 2.85
N ALA A 47 -4.28 -2.10 2.82
CA ALA A 47 -3.62 -2.51 1.60
C ALA A 47 -4.10 -3.90 1.15
N ASP A 48 -4.05 -4.14 -0.15
CA ASP A 48 -4.39 -5.46 -0.68
C ASP A 48 -3.34 -6.49 -0.31
N ALA A 49 -2.08 -6.05 -0.17
CA ALA A 49 -0.99 -6.89 0.30
C ALA A 49 0.03 -6.00 1.00
N SER A 50 0.84 -6.59 1.87
CA SER A 50 1.86 -5.84 2.59
C SER A 50 3.12 -6.69 2.72
N ILE A 51 4.28 -6.02 2.70
CA ILE A 51 5.58 -6.65 2.84
C ILE A 51 6.30 -6.01 4.01
N CYS A 52 6.63 -6.82 5.00
CA CYS A 52 7.36 -6.36 6.16
C CYS A 52 8.86 -6.37 5.86
N MET A 53 9.50 -5.23 6.00
CA MET A 53 10.91 -5.08 5.71
C MET A 53 11.80 -5.27 6.94
N GLY A 54 11.20 -5.58 8.05
CA GLY A 54 11.95 -5.78 9.28
C GLY A 54 11.90 -4.58 10.17
#